data_33f338dc28aeec99725ef0bed2e47f3b
#
_entry.id   33f338dc28aeec99725ef0bed2e47f3b
#
_cell.length_a   1.000
_cell.length_b   1.000
_cell.length_c   1.000
_cell.angle_alpha   90.00
_cell.angle_beta   90.00
_cell.angle_gamma   90.00
#
_symmetry.space_group_name_H-M   'P 1'
#
loop_
_entity.id
_entity.type
_entity.pdbx_description
1 polymer ?
#
loop_
_entity_poly.entity_id
_entity_poly.type
_entity_poly.pdbx_seq_one_letter_code
_entity_poly.pdbx_strand_id
1 'polypeptide(L)'
;GQSYLCCDDNGTPLAVFCFTVGEEPTYRKIYQGTWLDEKPYGVIHRLGVGAHRGGVCSFCLAWCWQQHPNLRADTHRINLPMQGCLAKNGFHQCGIIYLADGGERLAYHKTKEK
;
A
#
# COMPACT_ATOMS: atom_id res chain seq x y z
N GLY A 1 3.09 13.70 3.91
CA GLY A 1 2.15 12.66 4.22
C GLY A 1 1.73 12.65 5.67
N GLN A 2 0.61 12.07 5.93
CA GLN A 2 0.07 11.98 7.27
C GLN A 2 0.04 10.54 7.75
N SER A 3 0.24 10.37 9.05
CA SER A 3 0.13 9.07 9.70
C SER A 3 -1.26 8.92 10.29
N TYR A 4 -1.79 7.70 10.20
CA TYR A 4 -3.13 7.38 10.69
C TYR A 4 -3.05 6.16 11.60
N LEU A 5 -3.93 6.14 12.61
CA LEU A 5 -4.09 4.99 13.48
C LEU A 5 -5.44 4.34 13.22
N CYS A 6 -5.45 3.02 13.10
CA CYS A 6 -6.67 2.24 13.12
C CYS A 6 -6.83 1.69 14.54
N CYS A 7 -7.94 1.99 15.18
CA CYS A 7 -8.20 1.58 16.55
C CYS A 7 -9.48 0.76 16.65
N ASP A 8 -9.57 -0.08 17.70
CA ASP A 8 -10.82 -0.78 18.00
C ASP A 8 -11.80 0.17 18.73
N ASP A 9 -12.97 -0.35 19.11
CA ASP A 9 -14.00 0.45 19.75
C ASP A 9 -13.58 1.01 21.10
N ASN A 10 -12.56 0.43 21.72
CA ASN A 10 -12.03 0.87 23.00
C ASN A 10 -10.86 1.85 22.83
N GLY A 11 -10.54 2.23 21.60
CA GLY A 11 -9.43 3.12 21.32
C GLY A 11 -8.07 2.46 21.31
N THR A 12 -8.01 1.12 21.39
CA THR A 12 -6.74 0.39 21.33
C THR A 12 -6.20 0.41 19.91
N PRO A 13 -4.95 0.85 19.69
CA PRO A 13 -4.37 0.86 18.35
C PRO A 13 -4.21 -0.57 17.79
N LEU A 14 -4.72 -0.78 16.58
CA LEU A 14 -4.61 -2.05 15.86
C LEU A 14 -3.61 -1.96 14.72
N ALA A 15 -3.48 -0.80 14.10
CA ALA A 15 -2.57 -0.61 12.98
C ALA A 15 -2.17 0.86 12.86
N VAL A 16 -1.05 1.10 12.22
CA VAL A 16 -0.59 2.44 11.86
C VAL A 16 -0.14 2.40 10.41
N PHE A 17 -0.39 3.49 9.69
CA PHE A 17 0.08 3.62 8.30
C PHE A 17 0.22 5.08 7.94
N CYS A 18 1.01 5.34 6.89
CA CYS A 18 1.14 6.67 6.29
C CYS A 18 0.39 6.67 4.97
N PHE A 19 -0.35 7.74 4.70
CA PHE A 19 -1.09 7.88 3.46
C PHE A 19 -0.87 9.27 2.89
N THR A 20 -0.50 9.34 1.61
CA THR A 20 -0.21 10.58 0.91
C THR A 20 -0.78 10.51 -0.50
N VAL A 21 -1.39 11.60 -0.96
CA VAL A 21 -1.78 11.71 -2.38
C VAL A 21 -0.73 12.56 -3.07
N GLY A 22 -0.16 12.05 -4.14
CA GLY A 22 0.86 12.76 -4.90
C GLY A 22 2.00 11.85 -5.34
N GLU A 23 2.92 12.42 -6.11
CA GLU A 23 4.01 11.66 -6.68
C GLU A 23 5.00 11.19 -5.62
N GLU A 24 5.35 9.91 -5.69
CA GLU A 24 6.36 9.30 -4.86
C GLU A 24 7.63 9.12 -5.70
N PRO A 25 8.77 9.76 -5.35
CA PRO A 25 9.98 9.69 -6.19
C PRO A 25 10.45 8.27 -6.51
N THR A 26 10.35 7.32 -5.56
CA THR A 26 10.79 5.96 -5.78
C THR A 26 9.89 5.20 -6.76
N TYR A 27 8.72 5.76 -7.10
CA TYR A 27 7.79 5.15 -8.04
C TYR A 27 7.93 5.69 -9.46
N ARG A 28 8.87 6.61 -9.70
CA ARG A 28 9.09 7.16 -11.03
C ARG A 28 9.63 6.15 -12.01
N LYS A 29 10.42 5.20 -11.51
CA LYS A 29 10.94 4.09 -12.32
C LYS A 29 10.45 2.77 -11.76
N ILE A 30 9.92 1.93 -12.65
CA ILE A 30 9.50 0.58 -12.31
C ILE A 30 10.19 -0.38 -13.27
N TYR A 31 10.62 -1.53 -12.75
CA TYR A 31 11.39 -2.53 -13.48
C TYR A 31 10.59 -3.82 -13.57
N GLN A 32 10.83 -4.59 -14.61
CA GLN A 32 10.20 -5.90 -14.83
C GLN A 32 8.66 -5.80 -14.89
N GLY A 33 8.17 -4.68 -15.37
CA GLY A 33 6.74 -4.46 -15.50
C GLY A 33 6.42 -3.00 -15.68
N THR A 34 5.13 -2.65 -15.51
CA THR A 34 4.66 -1.28 -15.63
C THR A 34 3.53 -1.04 -14.64
N TRP A 35 3.37 0.23 -14.22
CA TRP A 35 2.19 0.64 -13.47
C TRP A 35 0.94 0.46 -14.33
N LEU A 36 -0.23 0.33 -13.70
CA LEU A 36 -1.49 0.14 -14.42
C LEU A 36 -1.91 1.40 -15.19
N ASP A 37 -1.62 2.58 -14.66
CA ASP A 37 -1.84 3.85 -15.36
C ASP A 37 -0.87 4.89 -14.79
N GLU A 38 -0.93 6.10 -15.37
CA GLU A 38 -0.11 7.22 -14.93
C GLU A 38 -0.96 8.37 -14.35
N LYS A 39 -2.18 8.03 -13.91
CA LYS A 39 -3.06 9.01 -13.28
C LYS A 39 -2.59 9.32 -11.86
N PRO A 40 -3.04 10.44 -11.28
CA PRO A 40 -2.72 10.74 -9.88
C PRO A 40 -3.10 9.59 -8.96
N TYR A 41 -2.26 9.33 -7.99
CA TYR A 41 -2.44 8.17 -7.09
C TYR A 41 -2.16 8.54 -5.64
N GLY A 42 -2.73 7.73 -4.74
CA GLY A 42 -2.39 7.76 -3.33
C GLY A 42 -1.35 6.68 -3.03
N VAL A 43 -0.52 6.93 -2.05
CA VAL A 43 0.55 6.02 -1.64
C VAL A 43 0.35 5.61 -0.19
N ILE A 44 0.41 4.31 0.05
CA ILE A 44 0.31 3.75 1.40
C ILE A 44 1.69 3.27 1.80
N HIS A 45 2.22 3.85 2.89
CA HIS A 45 3.53 3.51 3.41
C HIS A 45 3.43 2.98 4.83
N ARG A 46 4.35 2.09 5.18
CA ARG A 46 4.61 1.71 6.57
C ARG A 46 3.36 1.17 7.28
N LEU A 47 2.55 0.39 6.56
CA LEU A 47 1.39 -0.23 7.17
C LEU A 47 1.87 -1.35 8.10
N GLY A 48 1.73 -1.09 9.40
CA GLY A 48 2.06 -2.06 10.43
C GLY A 48 0.83 -2.44 11.22
N VAL A 49 0.60 -3.73 11.39
CA VAL A 49 -0.52 -4.27 12.16
C VAL A 49 0.04 -4.85 13.45
N GLY A 50 -0.35 -4.25 14.59
CA GLY A 50 0.20 -4.63 15.88
C GLY A 50 -0.48 -5.80 16.56
N ALA A 51 -1.71 -6.12 16.19
CA ALA A 51 -2.46 -7.21 16.77
C ALA A 51 -2.85 -8.20 15.68
N HIS A 52 -2.89 -9.50 16.02
CA HIS A 52 -3.31 -10.54 15.09
C HIS A 52 -4.83 -10.61 15.05
N ARG A 53 -5.43 -9.62 14.40
CA ARG A 53 -6.88 -9.58 14.19
C ARG A 53 -7.16 -9.60 12.71
N GLY A 54 -8.03 -10.51 12.30
CA GLY A 54 -8.41 -10.62 10.91
C GLY A 54 -9.05 -9.34 10.39
N GLY A 55 -8.72 -8.97 9.16
CA GLY A 55 -9.38 -7.87 8.49
C GLY A 55 -8.83 -6.48 8.76
N VAL A 56 -7.87 -6.30 9.68
CA VAL A 56 -7.35 -4.97 10.00
C VAL A 56 -6.64 -4.36 8.79
N CYS A 57 -5.76 -5.13 8.16
CA CYS A 57 -5.06 -4.65 6.97
C CYS A 57 -6.05 -4.30 5.85
N SER A 58 -7.02 -5.18 5.59
CA SER A 58 -8.05 -4.94 4.58
C SER A 58 -8.87 -3.69 4.88
N PHE A 59 -9.19 -3.47 6.16
CA PHE A 59 -9.91 -2.28 6.58
C PHE A 59 -9.11 -1.00 6.25
N CYS A 60 -7.82 -0.99 6.55
CA CYS A 60 -6.97 0.16 6.27
C CYS A 60 -6.89 0.43 4.76
N LEU A 61 -6.73 -0.62 3.95
CA LEU A 61 -6.68 -0.45 2.49
C LEU A 61 -8.00 0.06 1.94
N ALA A 62 -9.13 -0.43 2.45
CA ALA A 62 -10.45 0.03 2.03
C ALA A 62 -10.66 1.51 2.38
N TRP A 63 -10.19 1.93 3.55
CA TRP A 63 -10.28 3.33 3.94
C TRP A 63 -9.48 4.22 2.98
N CYS A 64 -8.26 3.82 2.64
CA CYS A 64 -7.44 4.56 1.68
C CYS A 64 -8.11 4.64 0.31
N TRP A 65 -8.73 3.55 -0.12
CA TRP A 65 -9.44 3.51 -1.40
C TRP A 65 -10.60 4.52 -1.43
N GLN A 66 -11.30 4.69 -0.32
CA GLN A 66 -12.37 5.68 -0.23
C GLN A 66 -11.83 7.10 -0.31
N GLN A 67 -10.62 7.34 0.18
CA GLN A 67 -10.00 8.66 0.11
C GLN A 67 -9.55 8.99 -1.30
N HIS A 68 -8.99 8.02 -2.02
CA HIS A 68 -8.46 8.24 -3.37
C HIS A 68 -8.44 6.91 -4.12
N PRO A 69 -9.36 6.69 -5.07
CA PRO A 69 -9.51 5.38 -5.72
C PRO A 69 -8.51 5.15 -6.86
N ASN A 70 -7.26 5.28 -6.56
CA ASN A 70 -6.11 4.91 -7.37
C ASN A 70 -4.94 4.86 -6.40
N LEU A 71 -4.50 3.65 -6.05
CA LEU A 71 -3.56 3.46 -4.96
C LEU A 71 -2.34 2.67 -5.42
N ARG A 72 -1.17 3.12 -4.99
CA ARG A 72 0.08 2.38 -5.16
C ARG A 72 0.66 2.05 -3.78
N ALA A 73 1.31 0.91 -3.71
CA ALA A 73 1.99 0.46 -2.49
C ALA A 73 3.17 -0.41 -2.88
N ASP A 74 4.08 -0.61 -1.94
CA ASP A 74 5.17 -1.54 -2.15
C ASP A 74 5.40 -2.35 -0.89
N THR A 75 6.02 -3.52 -1.05
CA THR A 75 6.32 -4.39 0.08
C THR A 75 7.55 -5.23 -0.22
N HIS A 76 8.21 -5.67 0.85
CA HIS A 76 9.38 -6.53 0.73
C HIS A 76 8.96 -7.92 0.26
N ARG A 77 9.82 -8.58 -0.56
CA ARG A 77 9.50 -9.90 -1.10
C ARG A 77 9.33 -10.97 -0.03
N ILE A 78 9.87 -10.77 1.16
CA ILE A 78 9.69 -11.73 2.26
C ILE A 78 8.44 -11.45 3.10
N ASN A 79 7.76 -10.32 2.86
CA ASN A 79 6.55 -9.98 3.62
C ASN A 79 5.32 -10.62 2.97
N LEU A 80 5.20 -11.92 3.14
CA LEU A 80 4.09 -12.69 2.55
C LEU A 80 2.72 -12.25 3.04
N PRO A 81 2.51 -11.94 4.33
CA PRO A 81 1.21 -11.45 4.79
C PRO A 81 0.77 -10.18 4.06
N MET A 82 1.67 -9.23 3.86
CA MET A 82 1.31 -7.99 3.16
C MET A 82 1.03 -8.23 1.68
N GLN A 83 1.82 -9.09 1.03
CA GLN A 83 1.56 -9.45 -0.36
C GLN A 83 0.16 -10.07 -0.51
N GLY A 84 -0.19 -10.98 0.41
CA GLY A 84 -1.51 -11.61 0.42
C GLY A 84 -2.62 -10.60 0.65
N CYS A 85 -2.42 -9.67 1.56
CA CYS A 85 -3.42 -8.63 1.84
C CYS A 85 -3.63 -7.72 0.62
N LEU A 86 -2.55 -7.29 -0.03
CA LEU A 86 -2.66 -6.45 -1.22
C LEU A 86 -3.39 -7.19 -2.34
N ALA A 87 -3.00 -8.43 -2.62
CA ALA A 87 -3.63 -9.22 -3.67
C ALA A 87 -5.11 -9.46 -3.37
N LYS A 88 -5.45 -9.81 -2.13
CA LYS A 88 -6.83 -10.05 -1.71
C LYS A 88 -7.70 -8.82 -1.90
N ASN A 89 -7.12 -7.64 -1.78
CA ASN A 89 -7.85 -6.38 -1.86
C ASN A 89 -7.78 -5.72 -3.23
N GLY A 90 -7.44 -6.49 -4.26
CA GLY A 90 -7.54 -6.02 -5.64
C GLY A 90 -6.32 -5.30 -6.18
N PHE A 91 -5.22 -5.30 -5.45
CA PHE A 91 -3.97 -4.75 -5.95
C PHE A 91 -3.29 -5.76 -6.87
N HIS A 92 -2.71 -5.27 -7.95
CA HIS A 92 -1.94 -6.08 -8.89
C HIS A 92 -0.46 -5.84 -8.69
N GLN A 93 0.33 -6.90 -8.66
CA GLN A 93 1.78 -6.76 -8.67
C GLN A 93 2.21 -6.30 -10.06
N CYS A 94 2.84 -5.12 -10.12
CA CYS A 94 3.15 -4.47 -11.39
C CYS A 94 4.61 -4.60 -11.79
N GLY A 95 5.50 -4.85 -10.84
CA GLY A 95 6.92 -4.92 -11.11
C GLY A 95 7.72 -4.70 -9.84
N ILE A 96 8.91 -4.14 -10.02
CA ILE A 96 9.87 -3.93 -8.93
C ILE A 96 10.29 -2.47 -8.91
N ILE A 97 10.36 -1.89 -7.71
CA ILE A 97 10.96 -0.57 -7.52
C ILE A 97 12.16 -0.70 -6.58
N TYR A 98 12.99 0.32 -6.57
CA TYR A 98 14.16 0.37 -5.68
C TYR A 98 14.07 1.63 -4.82
N LEU A 99 14.30 1.44 -3.52
CA LEU A 99 14.36 2.56 -2.59
C LEU A 99 15.65 3.35 -2.82
N ALA A 100 15.75 4.53 -2.20
CA ALA A 100 16.91 5.40 -2.36
C ALA A 100 18.22 4.70 -1.96
N ASP A 101 18.16 3.77 -0.99
CA ASP A 101 19.31 2.99 -0.54
C ASP A 101 19.60 1.74 -1.40
N GLY A 102 18.83 1.56 -2.49
CA GLY A 102 18.98 0.41 -3.36
C GLY A 102 18.14 -0.81 -2.96
N GLY A 103 17.38 -0.71 -1.89
CA GLY A 103 16.56 -1.83 -1.42
C GLY A 103 15.43 -2.14 -2.39
N GLU A 104 15.29 -3.43 -2.75
CA GLU A 104 14.27 -3.89 -3.68
C GLU A 104 12.91 -4.00 -2.99
N ARG A 105 11.85 -3.60 -3.70
CA ARG A 105 10.47 -3.77 -3.22
C ARG A 105 9.57 -4.21 -4.37
N LEU A 106 8.58 -5.02 -4.03
CA LEU A 106 7.53 -5.40 -5.00
C LEU A 106 6.52 -4.27 -5.09
N ALA A 107 6.20 -3.85 -6.30
CA ALA A 107 5.31 -2.71 -6.56
C ALA A 107 3.90 -3.19 -6.86
N TYR A 108 2.92 -2.59 -6.19
CA TYR A 108 1.51 -2.93 -6.33
C TYR A 108 0.68 -1.71 -6.69
N HIS A 109 -0.39 -1.91 -7.44
CA HIS A 109 -1.25 -0.83 -7.92
C HIS A 109 -2.69 -1.32 -7.99
N LYS A 110 -3.63 -0.47 -7.59
CA LYS A 110 -5.06 -0.73 -7.70
C LYS A 110 -5.72 0.47 -8.33
N THR A 111 -6.48 0.24 -9.41
CA THR A 111 -7.23 1.30 -10.12
C THR A 111 -8.67 0.88 -10.28
N LYS A 112 -9.52 1.82 -10.71
CA LYS A 112 -10.94 1.54 -10.94
C LYS A 112 -11.16 0.60 -12.12
N GLU A 113 -10.28 0.66 -13.13
CA GLU A 113 -10.42 -0.13 -14.35
C GLU A 113 -9.85 -1.53 -14.24
N LYS A 114 -9.08 -1.80 -13.19
CA LYS A 114 -8.39 -3.11 -13.09
C LYS A 114 -8.38 -3.66 -11.68
#